data_216b1495b337f19440690b6146366d73
#
_entry.id   216b1495b337f19440690b6146366d73
#
_cell.length_a   1.000
_cell.length_b   1.000
_cell.length_c   1.000
_cell.angle_alpha   90.00
_cell.angle_beta   90.00
_cell.angle_gamma   90.00
#
_symmetry.space_group_name_H-M   'P 1'
#
loop_
_entity.id
_entity.type
_entity.pdbx_description
1 polymer ?
#
loop_
_entity_poly.entity_id
_entity_poly.type
_entity_poly.pdbx_seq_one_letter_code
_entity_poly.pdbx_strand_id
1 'polypeptide(L)'
;MLNGVQWDNVGVPCIVSQVKCYGKHMVNKIIADYLKAGKRIVIPQFGAFLHRDTDGGVVFVSFLRKDDGVLAGQLSATYGLSSEEAYGVIAEYVSQIKKSVTERGCFVVEGVGQLKIDSNGVCYLESDMHTKPIVASANPAARPVQSAQSGQAATIPGVGGPHVAASAS
;
A
#
# COMPACT_ATOMS: atom_id res chain seq x y z
N MET A 1 -12.84 -10.79 48.00
CA MET A 1 -13.69 -11.46 47.03
C MET A 1 -13.09 -11.23 45.64
N LEU A 2 -12.32 -12.17 45.17
CA LEU A 2 -11.71 -12.11 43.86
C LEU A 2 -12.69 -12.77 42.88
N ASN A 3 -13.44 -11.92 42.16
CA ASN A 3 -14.36 -12.37 41.15
C ASN A 3 -13.61 -12.93 39.95
N GLY A 4 -13.84 -14.18 39.71
CA GLY A 4 -13.61 -15.05 38.58
C GLY A 4 -12.91 -14.46 37.37
N VAL A 5 -11.61 -14.75 37.28
CA VAL A 5 -10.90 -14.65 36.00
C VAL A 5 -11.46 -15.76 35.13
N GLN A 6 -12.22 -15.40 34.10
CA GLN A 6 -12.69 -16.35 33.11
C GLN A 6 -11.51 -16.76 32.22
N TRP A 7 -11.23 -18.04 32.20
CA TRP A 7 -10.17 -18.60 31.36
C TRP A 7 -10.78 -19.10 30.06
N ASP A 8 -10.23 -18.64 28.95
CA ASP A 8 -10.57 -19.23 27.65
C ASP A 8 -9.95 -20.62 27.53
N ASN A 9 -10.53 -21.43 26.66
CA ASN A 9 -10.17 -22.84 26.44
C ASN A 9 -8.68 -23.08 26.06
N VAL A 10 -7.88 -22.05 26.02
CA VAL A 10 -6.43 -22.05 25.68
C VAL A 10 -5.55 -21.61 26.86
N GLY A 11 -6.13 -21.44 28.06
CA GLY A 11 -5.37 -21.17 29.28
C GLY A 11 -4.73 -19.77 29.39
N VAL A 12 -5.20 -18.80 28.61
CA VAL A 12 -4.80 -17.38 28.71
C VAL A 12 -5.91 -16.55 29.34
N PRO A 13 -5.61 -15.64 30.28
CA PRO A 13 -6.64 -14.81 30.89
C PRO A 13 -7.29 -13.90 29.83
N CYS A 14 -8.61 -13.81 29.86
CA CYS A 14 -9.43 -12.99 28.91
C CYS A 14 -8.96 -11.54 28.74
N ILE A 15 -8.25 -11.02 29.72
CA ILE A 15 -7.68 -9.66 29.71
C ILE A 15 -6.69 -9.50 28.53
N VAL A 16 -5.87 -10.49 28.24
CA VAL A 16 -4.88 -10.44 27.16
C VAL A 16 -5.56 -10.47 25.77
N SER A 17 -6.67 -11.20 25.66
CA SER A 17 -7.45 -11.27 24.41
C SER A 17 -8.17 -9.96 24.10
N GLN A 18 -8.66 -9.28 25.12
CA GLN A 18 -9.33 -7.97 24.96
C GLN A 18 -8.36 -6.86 24.57
N VAL A 19 -7.16 -6.84 25.14
CA VAL A 19 -6.11 -5.86 24.79
C VAL A 19 -5.68 -6.02 23.33
N LYS A 20 -5.59 -7.24 22.83
CA LYS A 20 -5.27 -7.52 21.42
C LYS A 20 -6.32 -6.98 20.44
N CYS A 21 -7.60 -7.17 20.75
CA CYS A 21 -8.69 -6.65 19.93
C CYS A 21 -8.76 -5.11 20.00
N TYR A 22 -8.51 -4.55 21.16
CA TYR A 22 -8.56 -3.11 21.38
C TYR A 22 -7.45 -2.38 20.59
N GLY A 23 -6.22 -2.87 20.64
CA GLY A 23 -5.11 -2.30 19.88
C GLY A 23 -5.34 -2.31 18.37
N LYS A 24 -5.90 -3.38 17.83
CA LYS A 24 -6.28 -3.48 16.40
C LYS A 24 -7.28 -2.38 16.01
N HIS A 25 -8.32 -2.20 16.80
CA HIS A 25 -9.36 -1.22 16.54
C HIS A 25 -8.82 0.23 16.60
N MET A 26 -7.97 0.52 17.58
CA MET A 26 -7.31 1.82 17.70
C MET A 26 -6.50 2.19 16.46
N VAL A 27 -5.66 1.26 15.99
CA VAL A 27 -4.82 1.46 14.80
C VAL A 27 -5.67 1.58 13.54
N ASN A 28 -6.66 0.71 13.35
CA ASN A 28 -7.57 0.77 12.20
C ASN A 28 -8.29 2.12 12.11
N LYS A 29 -8.78 2.62 13.25
CA LYS A 29 -9.47 3.91 13.31
C LYS A 29 -8.56 5.06 12.87
N ILE A 30 -7.33 5.12 13.37
CA ILE A 30 -6.37 6.16 12.98
C ILE A 30 -6.05 6.07 11.49
N ILE A 31 -5.80 4.87 10.97
CA ILE A 31 -5.53 4.66 9.54
C ILE A 31 -6.70 5.17 8.70
N ALA A 32 -7.94 4.78 9.06
CA ALA A 32 -9.14 5.21 8.33
C ALA A 32 -9.34 6.73 8.38
N ASP A 33 -9.15 7.35 9.53
CA ASP A 33 -9.32 8.81 9.71
C ASP A 33 -8.26 9.59 8.91
N TYR A 34 -7.02 9.12 8.87
CA TYR A 34 -5.95 9.71 8.05
C TYR A 34 -6.22 9.61 6.55
N LEU A 35 -6.67 8.46 6.11
CA LEU A 35 -7.00 8.23 4.70
C LEU A 35 -8.21 9.05 4.25
N LYS A 36 -9.23 9.19 5.10
CA LYS A 36 -10.37 10.09 4.85
C LYS A 36 -9.96 11.56 4.72
N ALA A 37 -8.90 11.95 5.44
CA ALA A 37 -8.33 13.29 5.34
C ALA A 37 -7.41 13.48 4.13
N GLY A 38 -7.34 12.50 3.21
CA GLY A 38 -6.47 12.54 2.04
C GLY A 38 -4.98 12.42 2.35
N LYS A 39 -4.63 11.92 3.53
CA LYS A 39 -3.25 11.81 3.99
C LYS A 39 -2.73 10.37 3.85
N ARG A 40 -1.41 10.25 3.71
CA ARG A 40 -0.73 8.96 3.79
C ARG A 40 -0.46 8.59 5.24
N ILE A 41 -0.40 7.30 5.52
CA ILE A 41 0.04 6.79 6.82
C ILE A 41 0.97 5.60 6.64
N VAL A 42 2.12 5.63 7.32
CA VAL A 42 3.12 4.57 7.27
C VAL A 42 2.98 3.68 8.50
N ILE A 43 2.94 2.36 8.26
CA ILE A 43 3.04 1.35 9.29
C ILE A 43 4.49 0.86 9.32
N PRO A 44 5.23 1.12 10.39
CA PRO A 44 6.64 0.72 10.50
C PRO A 44 6.85 -0.76 10.19
N GLN A 45 7.88 -1.08 9.43
CA GLN A 45 8.29 -2.44 9.05
C GLN A 45 7.27 -3.24 8.23
N PHE A 46 6.14 -2.64 7.85
CA PHE A 46 5.11 -3.32 7.09
C PHE A 46 4.86 -2.66 5.72
N GLY A 47 4.49 -1.38 5.69
CA GLY A 47 4.19 -0.65 4.46
C GLY A 47 3.44 0.65 4.74
N ALA A 48 2.92 1.27 3.70
CA ALA A 48 2.16 2.50 3.81
C ALA A 48 0.83 2.42 3.07
N PHE A 49 -0.18 3.05 3.63
CA PHE A 49 -1.43 3.35 2.95
C PHE A 49 -1.39 4.78 2.40
N LEU A 50 -1.77 4.93 1.15
CA LEU A 50 -1.83 6.20 0.47
C LEU A 50 -3.25 6.42 -0.06
N HIS A 51 -3.76 7.63 0.16
CA HIS A 51 -4.96 8.07 -0.52
C HIS A 51 -4.62 8.46 -1.96
N ARG A 52 -5.47 8.09 -2.91
CA ARG A 52 -5.34 8.44 -4.31
C ARG A 52 -6.36 9.52 -4.66
N ASP A 53 -5.86 10.68 -5.08
CA ASP A 53 -6.70 11.84 -5.38
C ASP A 53 -7.56 11.67 -6.64
N THR A 54 -7.16 10.77 -7.55
CA THR A 54 -7.81 10.58 -8.86
C THR A 54 -9.16 9.89 -8.79
N ASP A 55 -9.32 8.94 -7.90
CA ASP A 55 -10.53 8.10 -7.78
C ASP A 55 -11.01 7.93 -6.34
N GLY A 56 -10.40 8.66 -5.40
CA GLY A 56 -10.70 8.55 -3.97
C GLY A 56 -10.33 7.19 -3.35
N GLY A 57 -9.61 6.36 -4.09
CA GLY A 57 -9.21 5.04 -3.66
C GLY A 57 -8.02 5.05 -2.70
N VAL A 58 -7.80 3.91 -2.03
CA VAL A 58 -6.64 3.70 -1.17
C VAL A 58 -5.72 2.67 -1.80
N VAL A 59 -4.42 2.95 -1.76
CA VAL A 59 -3.37 2.05 -2.24
C VAL A 59 -2.48 1.63 -1.08
N PHE A 60 -2.11 0.37 -1.04
CA PHE A 60 -1.10 -0.14 -0.14
C PHE A 60 0.24 -0.29 -0.86
N VAL A 61 1.30 0.22 -0.24
CA VAL A 61 2.67 0.20 -0.77
C VAL A 61 3.58 -0.51 0.22
N SER A 62 4.00 -1.72 -0.11
CA SER A 62 4.76 -2.61 0.79
C SER A 62 6.22 -2.22 0.97
N PHE A 63 6.79 -1.41 0.08
CA PHE A 63 8.20 -0.99 0.17
C PHE A 63 8.42 0.27 1.03
N LEU A 64 7.39 1.05 1.32
CA LEU A 64 7.46 2.21 2.20
C LEU A 64 7.36 1.78 3.67
N ARG A 65 8.46 1.30 4.22
CA ARG A 65 8.52 0.73 5.57
C ARG A 65 9.22 1.63 6.59
N LYS A 66 9.79 2.75 6.12
CA LYS A 66 10.51 3.67 7.01
C LYS A 66 9.49 4.41 7.86
N ASP A 67 9.63 4.26 9.16
CA ASP A 67 8.80 4.95 10.14
C ASP A 67 8.96 6.47 10.01
N ASP A 68 7.85 7.18 9.93
CA ASP A 68 7.77 8.63 9.97
C ASP A 68 7.25 9.15 11.32
N GLY A 69 6.99 8.25 12.28
CA GLY A 69 6.50 8.56 13.61
C GLY A 69 5.05 9.06 13.68
N VAL A 70 4.39 9.21 12.54
CA VAL A 70 3.04 9.76 12.47
C VAL A 70 2.02 8.86 13.16
N LEU A 71 2.06 7.56 12.88
CA LEU A 71 1.13 6.59 13.48
C LEU A 71 1.29 6.52 15.00
N ALA A 72 2.53 6.44 15.49
CA ALA A 72 2.83 6.42 16.92
C ALA A 72 2.40 7.73 17.60
N GLY A 73 2.70 8.88 16.98
CA GLY A 73 2.29 10.20 17.49
C GLY A 73 0.78 10.35 17.57
N GLN A 74 0.03 9.83 16.59
CA GLN A 74 -1.43 9.86 16.61
C GLN A 74 -2.03 8.93 17.66
N LEU A 75 -1.46 7.75 17.86
CA LEU A 75 -1.86 6.85 18.94
C LEU A 75 -1.65 7.51 20.30
N SER A 76 -0.49 8.14 20.50
CA SER A 76 -0.20 8.88 21.73
C SER A 76 -1.18 10.05 21.95
N ALA A 77 -1.42 10.85 20.94
CA ALA A 77 -2.30 12.01 21.02
C ALA A 77 -3.78 11.65 21.23
N THR A 78 -4.25 10.58 20.56
CA THR A 78 -5.66 10.20 20.58
C THR A 78 -6.04 9.39 21.81
N TYR A 79 -5.14 8.53 22.27
CA TYR A 79 -5.43 7.56 23.34
C TYR A 79 -4.61 7.80 24.62
N GLY A 80 -3.78 8.84 24.66
CA GLY A 80 -2.96 9.16 25.82
C GLY A 80 -1.85 8.15 26.11
N LEU A 81 -1.43 7.39 25.11
CA LEU A 81 -0.36 6.41 25.25
C LEU A 81 1.01 7.08 25.29
N SER A 82 1.94 6.51 26.04
CA SER A 82 3.34 6.87 25.91
C SER A 82 3.86 6.45 24.53
N SER A 83 4.96 7.05 24.09
CA SER A 83 5.59 6.68 22.81
C SER A 83 5.92 5.19 22.73
N GLU A 84 6.41 4.65 23.83
CA GLU A 84 6.80 3.24 23.94
C GLU A 84 5.60 2.29 23.82
N GLU A 85 4.51 2.63 24.51
CA GLU A 85 3.24 1.89 24.40
C GLU A 85 2.64 1.96 22.99
N ALA A 86 2.69 3.12 22.36
CA ALA A 86 2.23 3.30 20.98
C ALA A 86 3.00 2.40 20.00
N TYR A 87 4.32 2.34 20.11
CA TYR A 87 5.13 1.43 19.31
C TYR A 87 4.85 -0.06 19.64
N GLY A 88 4.59 -0.39 20.89
CA GLY A 88 4.16 -1.72 21.28
C GLY A 88 2.85 -2.14 20.61
N VAL A 89 1.85 -1.27 20.59
CA VAL A 89 0.57 -1.50 19.90
C VAL A 89 0.76 -1.66 18.39
N ILE A 90 1.62 -0.86 17.78
CA ILE A 90 1.95 -0.96 16.35
C ILE A 90 2.63 -2.29 16.03
N ALA A 91 3.61 -2.70 16.83
CA ALA A 91 4.33 -3.96 16.64
C ALA A 91 3.39 -5.17 16.74
N GLU A 92 2.49 -5.18 17.71
CA GLU A 92 1.47 -6.22 17.87
C GLU A 92 0.51 -6.22 16.68
N TYR A 93 0.09 -5.05 16.20
CA TYR A 93 -0.77 -4.91 15.04
C TYR A 93 -0.13 -5.48 13.77
N VAL A 94 1.14 -5.17 13.52
CA VAL A 94 1.92 -5.72 12.39
C VAL A 94 2.05 -7.23 12.50
N SER A 95 2.30 -7.75 13.72
CA SER A 95 2.37 -9.19 13.98
C SER A 95 1.04 -9.88 13.64
N GLN A 96 -0.09 -9.29 14.06
CA GLN A 96 -1.43 -9.80 13.75
C GLN A 96 -1.74 -9.78 12.26
N ILE A 97 -1.36 -8.72 11.54
CA ILE A 97 -1.50 -8.68 10.09
C ILE A 97 -0.73 -9.82 9.45
N LYS A 98 0.57 -9.93 9.73
CA LYS A 98 1.44 -10.97 9.16
C LYS A 98 0.88 -12.36 9.43
N LYS A 99 0.47 -12.63 10.67
CA LYS A 99 -0.13 -13.91 11.04
C LYS A 99 -1.42 -14.19 10.27
N SER A 100 -2.36 -13.24 10.26
CA SER A 100 -3.65 -13.42 9.57
C SER A 100 -3.49 -13.60 8.07
N VAL A 101 -2.58 -12.85 7.46
CA VAL A 101 -2.34 -12.93 6.02
C VAL A 101 -1.65 -14.25 5.66
N THR A 102 -0.76 -14.77 6.51
CA THR A 102 -0.12 -16.08 6.30
C THR A 102 -1.11 -17.24 6.52
N GLU A 103 -1.95 -17.17 7.54
CA GLU A 103 -2.86 -18.26 7.90
C GLU A 103 -4.16 -18.26 7.08
N ARG A 104 -4.70 -17.08 6.78
CA ARG A 104 -6.01 -16.89 6.15
C ARG A 104 -5.93 -16.29 4.75
N GLY A 105 -4.73 -15.86 4.31
CA GLY A 105 -4.52 -15.15 3.05
C GLY A 105 -5.02 -13.71 3.03
N CYS A 106 -5.64 -13.23 4.12
CA CYS A 106 -6.20 -11.88 4.18
C CYS A 106 -6.25 -11.30 5.60
N PHE A 107 -6.31 -9.96 5.66
CA PHE A 107 -6.51 -9.20 6.89
C PHE A 107 -7.42 -7.99 6.62
N VAL A 108 -8.48 -7.86 7.40
CA VAL A 108 -9.43 -6.73 7.26
C VAL A 108 -8.93 -5.53 8.05
N VAL A 109 -8.77 -4.40 7.35
CA VAL A 109 -8.52 -3.08 7.93
C VAL A 109 -9.85 -2.32 7.91
N GLU A 110 -10.48 -2.20 9.05
CA GLU A 110 -11.82 -1.59 9.17
C GLU A 110 -11.82 -0.15 8.64
N GLY A 111 -12.75 0.13 7.75
CA GLY A 111 -12.91 1.45 7.13
C GLY A 111 -11.94 1.75 5.99
N VAL A 112 -11.12 0.80 5.58
CA VAL A 112 -10.13 0.94 4.49
C VAL A 112 -10.30 -0.14 3.43
N GLY A 113 -10.35 -1.41 3.84
CA GLY A 113 -10.48 -2.54 2.94
C GLY A 113 -9.80 -3.81 3.46
N GLN A 114 -9.52 -4.73 2.57
CA GLN A 114 -8.94 -6.01 2.89
C GLN A 114 -7.52 -6.14 2.29
N LEU A 115 -6.54 -6.37 3.15
CA LEU A 115 -5.19 -6.72 2.73
C LEU A 115 -5.14 -8.20 2.35
N LYS A 116 -4.60 -8.50 1.18
CA LYS A 116 -4.37 -9.86 0.67
C LYS A 116 -2.92 -10.05 0.26
N ILE A 117 -2.50 -11.29 0.14
CA ILE A 117 -1.21 -11.65 -0.47
C ILE A 117 -1.48 -12.30 -1.82
N ASP A 118 -0.71 -11.89 -2.84
CA ASP A 118 -0.72 -12.55 -4.13
C ASP A 118 0.16 -13.81 -4.14
N SER A 119 0.18 -14.53 -5.25
CA SER A 119 1.00 -15.73 -5.44
C SER A 119 2.51 -15.48 -5.34
N ASN A 120 2.95 -14.24 -5.43
CA ASN A 120 4.35 -13.82 -5.31
C ASN A 120 4.71 -13.37 -3.88
N GLY A 121 3.79 -13.46 -2.93
CA GLY A 121 3.99 -13.03 -1.56
C GLY A 121 3.93 -11.51 -1.35
N VAL A 122 3.40 -10.76 -2.33
CA VAL A 122 3.24 -9.32 -2.25
C VAL A 122 1.89 -8.97 -1.64
N CYS A 123 1.90 -8.15 -0.59
CA CYS A 123 0.66 -7.63 -0.01
C CYS A 123 0.06 -6.55 -0.91
N TYR A 124 -1.23 -6.65 -1.16
CA TYR A 124 -2.02 -5.62 -1.84
C TYR A 124 -3.32 -5.36 -1.08
N LEU A 125 -3.91 -4.19 -1.31
CA LEU A 125 -5.18 -3.80 -0.71
C LEU A 125 -6.30 -4.01 -1.72
N GLU A 126 -7.30 -4.77 -1.34
CA GLU A 126 -8.58 -4.84 -2.02
C GLU A 126 -9.56 -3.97 -1.24
N SER A 127 -9.94 -2.83 -1.81
CA SER A 127 -10.92 -1.96 -1.19
C SER A 127 -12.30 -2.26 -1.78
N ASP A 128 -13.32 -2.34 -0.94
CA ASP A 128 -14.72 -2.56 -1.36
C ASP A 128 -15.31 -1.38 -2.13
N MET A 129 -14.61 -0.25 -2.15
CA MET A 129 -14.97 0.91 -2.94
C MET A 129 -14.26 0.90 -4.30
N HIS A 130 -14.90 0.28 -5.29
CA HIS A 130 -14.58 0.42 -6.73
C HIS A 130 -13.09 0.47 -7.06
N THR A 131 -12.37 -0.60 -6.85
CA THR A 131 -10.98 -0.62 -7.32
C THR A 131 -10.68 -1.86 -8.14
N LYS A 132 -10.49 -1.62 -9.44
CA LYS A 132 -9.64 -2.49 -10.24
C LYS A 132 -8.32 -2.69 -9.50
N PRO A 133 -7.82 -3.93 -9.37
CA PRO A 133 -6.51 -4.16 -8.79
C PRO A 133 -5.46 -3.45 -9.65
N ILE A 134 -4.88 -2.39 -9.14
CA ILE A 134 -3.66 -1.86 -9.72
C ILE A 134 -2.54 -2.70 -9.16
N VAL A 135 -2.19 -3.70 -9.92
CA VAL A 135 -0.91 -4.37 -9.79
C VAL A 135 0.15 -3.31 -10.09
N ALA A 136 0.70 -2.71 -9.04
CA ALA A 136 1.95 -1.99 -9.18
C ALA A 136 3.03 -3.04 -9.43
N SER A 137 3.04 -3.54 -10.66
CA SER A 137 4.19 -4.25 -11.21
C SER A 137 5.25 -3.19 -11.46
N ALA A 138 5.91 -2.79 -10.40
CA ALA A 138 7.14 -2.04 -10.52
C ALA A 138 8.27 -3.02 -10.86
N ASN A 139 8.25 -3.51 -12.08
CA ASN A 139 9.43 -4.04 -12.69
C ASN A 139 9.82 -3.08 -13.82
N PRO A 140 10.79 -2.18 -13.62
CA PRO A 140 11.22 -1.24 -14.66
C PRO A 140 12.09 -1.88 -15.74
N ALA A 141 12.09 -3.20 -15.90
CA ALA A 141 12.93 -3.93 -16.83
C ALA A 141 12.13 -4.77 -17.83
N ALA A 142 11.04 -4.25 -18.37
CA ALA A 142 10.44 -4.80 -19.57
C ALA A 142 9.83 -3.67 -20.40
N ARG A 143 10.68 -2.96 -21.10
CA ARG A 143 10.23 -2.29 -22.33
C ARG A 143 9.97 -3.38 -23.35
N PRO A 144 8.74 -3.55 -23.85
CA PRO A 144 8.57 -4.24 -25.12
C PRO A 144 9.15 -3.32 -26.19
N VAL A 145 10.24 -3.72 -26.76
CA VAL A 145 10.67 -3.22 -28.07
C VAL A 145 9.57 -3.65 -29.05
N GLN A 146 8.66 -2.73 -29.31
CA GLN A 146 7.84 -2.85 -30.49
C GLN A 146 8.77 -2.63 -31.67
N SER A 147 9.14 -3.71 -32.32
CA SER A 147 9.64 -3.73 -33.67
C SER A 147 8.53 -3.13 -34.56
N ALA A 148 8.70 -1.88 -34.89
CA ALA A 148 7.96 -1.27 -35.98
C ALA A 148 8.47 -1.91 -37.28
N GLN A 149 7.74 -2.88 -37.76
CA GLN A 149 7.72 -3.22 -39.18
C GLN A 149 6.82 -2.16 -39.84
N SER A 150 7.43 -1.26 -40.52
CA SER A 150 6.76 -0.58 -41.60
C SER A 150 7.73 -0.52 -42.77
N GLY A 151 7.72 -1.58 -43.53
CA GLY A 151 8.04 -1.47 -44.91
C GLY A 151 6.93 -0.68 -45.61
N GLN A 152 7.27 0.44 -46.14
CA GLN A 152 6.67 0.94 -47.38
C GLN A 152 7.64 1.91 -47.99
N ALA A 153 8.24 1.41 -49.04
CA ALA A 153 8.85 2.20 -50.08
C ALA A 153 7.83 3.18 -50.65
N ALA A 154 8.12 4.44 -50.56
CA ALA A 154 7.52 5.45 -51.39
C ALA A 154 8.60 5.97 -52.31
N THR A 155 8.57 5.47 -53.52
CA THR A 155 9.21 5.97 -54.68
C THR A 155 8.82 7.43 -54.90
N ILE A 156 9.84 8.26 -54.93
CA ILE A 156 9.67 9.63 -55.45
C ILE A 156 10.26 9.62 -56.84
N PRO A 157 9.49 9.86 -57.90
CA PRO A 157 10.04 10.09 -59.21
C PRO A 157 10.67 11.47 -59.28
N GLY A 158 11.83 11.52 -59.87
CA GLY A 158 12.61 12.69 -60.05
C GLY A 158 11.94 13.75 -60.93
N VAL A 159 12.39 14.92 -60.77
CA VAL A 159 12.52 15.94 -61.80
C VAL A 159 13.84 16.63 -61.51
N GLY A 160 14.63 16.50 -62.26
CA GLY A 160 15.49 16.98 -63.25
C GLY A 160 15.50 18.49 -63.37
N GLY A 161 16.68 19.02 -63.44
CA GLY A 161 16.87 20.36 -63.90
C GLY A 161 18.25 20.86 -63.48
N PRO A 162 19.13 20.92 -64.42
CA PRO A 162 20.45 21.55 -64.19
C PRO A 162 20.39 23.03 -64.52
N HIS A 163 21.17 23.82 -63.94
CA HIS A 163 21.74 25.00 -64.55
C HIS A 163 22.85 25.54 -63.71
N VAL A 164 24.01 25.27 -64.26
CA VAL A 164 24.83 26.13 -65.12
C VAL A 164 25.00 27.51 -64.55
N ALA A 165 26.22 27.64 -64.22
CA ALA A 165 27.16 28.39 -64.98
C ALA A 165 27.21 29.85 -64.63
N ALA A 166 28.30 30.11 -64.40
CA ALA A 166 29.25 30.92 -65.19
C ALA A 166 29.43 32.34 -64.64
N SER A 167 30.62 32.50 -64.41
CA SER A 167 31.51 33.49 -65.05
C SER A 167 31.53 34.83 -64.39
N ALA A 168 32.63 35.09 -63.86
CA ALA A 168 33.74 35.77 -64.52
C ALA A 168 33.59 37.30 -64.45
N SER A 169 34.46 37.85 -63.86
CA SER A 169 35.44 38.91 -64.09
C SER A 169 35.78 39.63 -62.82
#